data_c2f52c9adde34bd9d55b3facb5be234a
#
_entry.id   c2f52c9adde34bd9d55b3facb5be234a
#
_cell.length_a   1.000
_cell.length_b   1.000
_cell.length_c   1.000
_cell.angle_alpha   90.00
_cell.angle_beta   90.00
_cell.angle_gamma   90.00
#
_symmetry.space_group_name_H-M   'P 1'
#
loop_
_entity.id
_entity.type
_entity.pdbx_description
1 polymer ?
#
loop_
_entity_poly.entity_id
_entity_poly.type
_entity_poly.pdbx_seq_one_letter_code
_entity_poly.pdbx_strand_id
1 'polypeptide(L)'
;MESLFIKSALILKNQQVKLVRSAMERINWKDRLIGLMGARGTGKTTLILQQARQQNLEEHQVLYLSMDDIYFAENNLSDVVAKFRSRDGKFLLVDEVHKYPNWAREIKNSYDFYPDLKIIFTGSSIVDMLRQDVDLSRRSVRYFLFCLSFREYLQFTGLADFPVLELNDLLKDHTKISLDISDKLKPLLHFNDYLKQGYYPFFKENIQTYPLRLQQIVNMSIENDLQFIEGFDPQNTRKIFQLLFILSVNVPFKPNISHLSEKIGISRNTLLQYLH
;
A
#
# COMPACT_ATOMS: atom_id res chain seq x y z
N MET A 1 -8.93 -2.35 -25.49
CA MET A 1 -8.13 -3.48 -25.00
C MET A 1 -6.65 -3.41 -25.41
N GLU A 2 -6.29 -3.25 -26.70
CA GLU A 2 -4.87 -3.11 -27.12
C GLU A 2 -4.16 -1.93 -26.41
N SER A 3 -4.86 -0.84 -26.17
CA SER A 3 -4.32 0.31 -25.42
C SER A 3 -3.87 -0.04 -24.00
N LEU A 4 -4.53 -0.98 -23.33
CA LEU A 4 -4.12 -1.46 -21.99
C LEU A 4 -2.79 -2.20 -22.04
N PHE A 5 -2.59 -3.07 -23.06
CA PHE A 5 -1.33 -3.79 -23.22
C PHE A 5 -0.17 -2.82 -23.51
N ILE A 6 -0.40 -1.81 -24.36
CA ILE A 6 0.60 -0.77 -24.64
C ILE A 6 0.92 0.03 -23.36
N LYS A 7 -0.10 0.46 -22.61
CA LYS A 7 0.10 1.18 -21.33
C LYS A 7 0.90 0.33 -20.36
N SER A 8 0.55 -0.95 -20.22
CA SER A 8 1.26 -1.89 -19.34
C SER A 8 2.75 -2.00 -19.70
N ALA A 9 3.05 -2.23 -20.97
CA ALA A 9 4.42 -2.34 -21.46
C ALA A 9 5.23 -1.05 -21.17
N LEU A 10 4.65 0.12 -21.43
CA LEU A 10 5.29 1.40 -21.13
C LEU A 10 5.56 1.61 -19.63
N ILE A 11 4.60 1.27 -18.77
CA ILE A 11 4.74 1.39 -17.31
C ILE A 11 5.85 0.46 -16.81
N LEU A 12 5.84 -0.80 -17.22
CA LEU A 12 6.85 -1.78 -16.86
C LEU A 12 8.25 -1.37 -17.34
N LYS A 13 8.37 -0.88 -18.57
CA LYS A 13 9.64 -0.42 -19.15
C LYS A 13 10.21 0.80 -18.43
N ASN A 14 9.36 1.76 -18.06
CA ASN A 14 9.79 3.02 -17.45
C ASN A 14 10.05 2.92 -15.95
N GLN A 15 9.71 1.81 -15.30
CA GLN A 15 9.93 1.62 -13.87
C GLN A 15 11.43 1.63 -13.54
N GLN A 16 11.86 2.60 -12.73
CA GLN A 16 13.23 2.65 -12.23
C GLN A 16 13.36 1.87 -10.91
N VAL A 17 14.37 0.99 -10.83
CA VAL A 17 14.66 0.22 -9.61
C VAL A 17 15.79 0.91 -8.84
N LYS A 18 15.55 2.12 -8.35
CA LYS A 18 16.59 2.86 -7.58
C LYS A 18 16.56 2.52 -6.09
N LEU A 19 15.39 2.31 -5.54
CA LEU A 19 15.18 2.09 -4.11
C LEU A 19 14.16 0.96 -3.93
N VAL A 20 14.54 -0.05 -3.17
CA VAL A 20 13.70 -1.22 -2.91
C VAL A 20 13.31 -1.24 -1.43
N ARG A 21 12.03 -1.45 -1.17
CA ARG A 21 11.50 -1.57 0.19
C ARG A 21 11.92 -2.90 0.81
N SER A 22 12.21 -2.91 2.11
CA SER A 22 12.50 -4.15 2.86
C SER A 22 11.34 -5.18 2.81
N ALA A 23 10.14 -4.73 2.52
CA ALA A 23 8.99 -5.61 2.26
C ALA A 23 9.23 -6.56 1.08
N MET A 24 10.09 -6.21 0.12
CA MET A 24 10.43 -7.06 -1.03
C MET A 24 10.98 -8.42 -0.58
N GLU A 25 11.80 -8.45 0.47
CA GLU A 25 12.41 -9.68 1.01
C GLU A 25 11.47 -10.48 1.92
N ARG A 26 10.50 -9.79 2.56
CA ARG A 26 9.57 -10.41 3.51
C ARG A 26 8.36 -11.05 2.87
N ILE A 27 8.02 -10.66 1.63
CA ILE A 27 6.88 -11.21 0.90
C ILE A 27 7.31 -12.54 0.26
N ASN A 28 6.53 -13.59 0.51
CA ASN A 28 6.71 -14.85 -0.20
C ASN A 28 6.11 -14.75 -1.62
N TRP A 29 6.92 -14.33 -2.55
CA TRP A 29 6.52 -14.14 -3.95
C TRP A 29 6.25 -15.45 -4.71
N LYS A 30 6.37 -16.62 -4.06
CA LYS A 30 6.05 -17.92 -4.69
C LYS A 30 4.54 -18.19 -4.71
N ASP A 31 3.78 -17.56 -3.86
CA ASP A 31 2.33 -17.71 -3.83
C ASP A 31 1.69 -17.23 -5.13
N ARG A 32 0.66 -17.95 -5.59
CA ARG A 32 -0.01 -17.68 -6.86
C ARG A 32 -0.93 -16.46 -6.79
N LEU A 33 -1.51 -16.18 -5.62
CA LEU A 33 -2.41 -15.05 -5.40
C LEU A 33 -1.95 -14.27 -4.18
N ILE A 34 -1.44 -13.07 -4.43
CA ILE A 34 -0.90 -12.19 -3.40
C ILE A 34 -1.70 -10.89 -3.39
N GLY A 35 -2.19 -10.49 -2.22
CA GLY A 35 -2.78 -9.18 -1.98
C GLY A 35 -1.79 -8.27 -1.24
N LEU A 36 -1.48 -7.10 -1.80
CA LEU A 36 -0.65 -6.09 -1.16
C LEU A 36 -1.50 -4.90 -0.75
N MET A 37 -1.74 -4.79 0.55
CA MET A 37 -2.58 -3.78 1.17
C MET A 37 -1.75 -2.65 1.77
N GLY A 38 -2.36 -1.50 1.98
CA GLY A 38 -1.71 -0.39 2.67
C GLY A 38 -2.27 0.96 2.27
N ALA A 39 -1.96 1.99 3.04
CA ALA A 39 -2.42 3.34 2.79
C ALA A 39 -2.01 3.85 1.39
N ARG A 40 -2.72 4.85 0.89
CA ARG A 40 -2.36 5.55 -0.35
C ARG A 40 -0.97 6.19 -0.19
N GLY A 41 -0.13 6.11 -1.22
CA GLY A 41 1.21 6.72 -1.20
C GLY A 41 2.31 5.91 -0.51
N THR A 42 2.05 4.68 -0.02
CA THR A 42 3.06 3.82 0.62
C THR A 42 4.01 3.15 -0.37
N GLY A 43 3.74 3.23 -1.68
CA GLY A 43 4.58 2.64 -2.72
C GLY A 43 4.19 1.22 -3.15
N LYS A 44 2.92 0.80 -2.97
CA LYS A 44 2.40 -0.51 -3.39
C LYS A 44 2.63 -0.78 -4.88
N THR A 45 2.16 0.13 -5.73
CA THR A 45 2.34 0.06 -7.19
C THR A 45 3.80 -0.10 -7.58
N THR A 46 4.68 0.72 -6.97
CA THR A 46 6.13 0.64 -7.22
C THR A 46 6.68 -0.74 -6.86
N LEU A 47 6.28 -1.28 -5.70
CA LEU A 47 6.78 -2.57 -5.22
C LEU A 47 6.37 -3.73 -6.15
N ILE A 48 5.10 -3.78 -6.59
CA ILE A 48 4.64 -4.85 -7.50
C ILE A 48 5.27 -4.74 -8.88
N LEU A 49 5.51 -3.52 -9.39
CA LEU A 49 6.21 -3.30 -10.65
C LEU A 49 7.69 -3.70 -10.55
N GLN A 50 8.35 -3.42 -9.42
CA GLN A 50 9.71 -3.87 -9.14
C GLN A 50 9.78 -5.41 -9.10
N GLN A 51 8.80 -6.05 -8.45
CA GLN A 51 8.70 -7.50 -8.41
C GLN A 51 8.49 -8.10 -9.81
N ALA A 52 7.66 -7.48 -10.64
CA ALA A 52 7.44 -7.94 -12.02
C ALA A 52 8.73 -7.96 -12.84
N ARG A 53 9.59 -6.95 -12.68
CA ARG A 53 10.88 -6.88 -13.38
C ARG A 53 11.91 -7.92 -12.91
N GLN A 54 11.75 -8.44 -11.70
CA GLN A 54 12.60 -9.51 -11.19
C GLN A 54 12.18 -10.91 -11.72
N GLN A 55 10.99 -11.00 -12.34
CA GLN A 55 10.58 -12.24 -13.00
C GLN A 55 11.33 -12.39 -14.31
N ASN A 56 11.83 -13.59 -14.56
CA ASN A 56 12.46 -13.92 -15.84
C ASN A 56 11.38 -14.32 -16.86
N LEU A 57 10.52 -13.34 -17.22
CA LEU A 57 9.39 -13.50 -18.13
C LEU A 57 9.53 -12.55 -19.30
N GLU A 58 9.02 -12.97 -20.46
CA GLU A 58 8.91 -12.12 -21.64
C GLU A 58 7.89 -10.98 -21.40
N GLU A 59 8.06 -9.86 -22.09
CA GLU A 59 7.21 -8.68 -21.93
C GLU A 59 5.72 -9.00 -22.10
N HIS A 60 5.36 -9.85 -23.07
CA HIS A 60 3.96 -10.23 -23.33
C HIS A 60 3.38 -11.18 -22.26
N GLN A 61 4.21 -11.79 -21.40
CA GLN A 61 3.80 -12.67 -20.33
C GLN A 61 3.47 -11.94 -19.03
N VAL A 62 3.71 -10.62 -18.96
CA VAL A 62 3.42 -9.78 -17.81
C VAL A 62 2.40 -8.71 -18.20
N LEU A 63 1.34 -8.57 -17.42
CA LEU A 63 0.32 -7.53 -17.63
C LEU A 63 0.07 -6.77 -16.34
N TYR A 64 0.22 -5.45 -16.41
CA TYR A 64 -0.18 -4.52 -15.36
C TYR A 64 -1.49 -3.82 -15.74
N LEU A 65 -2.46 -3.84 -14.83
CA LEU A 65 -3.75 -3.19 -14.99
C LEU A 65 -4.03 -2.30 -13.77
N SER A 66 -4.41 -1.06 -13.99
CA SER A 66 -4.98 -0.21 -12.94
C SER A 66 -6.50 -0.23 -13.05
N MET A 67 -7.19 -0.56 -11.96
CA MET A 67 -8.65 -0.57 -11.91
C MET A 67 -9.25 0.84 -11.89
N ASP A 68 -8.42 1.86 -11.78
CA ASP A 68 -8.78 3.27 -11.93
C ASP A 68 -8.80 3.71 -13.42
N ASP A 69 -8.41 2.84 -14.37
CA ASP A 69 -8.46 3.15 -15.79
C ASP A 69 -9.92 3.17 -16.28
N ILE A 70 -10.30 4.23 -17.00
CA ILE A 70 -11.65 4.44 -17.52
C ILE A 70 -12.16 3.25 -18.35
N TYR A 71 -11.27 2.44 -18.89
CA TYR A 71 -11.62 1.22 -19.62
C TYR A 71 -12.53 0.30 -18.78
N PHE A 72 -12.29 0.20 -17.47
CA PHE A 72 -13.04 -0.68 -16.55
C PHE A 72 -14.38 -0.10 -16.09
N ALA A 73 -14.73 1.11 -16.53
CA ALA A 73 -16.09 1.63 -16.33
C ALA A 73 -17.15 0.85 -17.16
N GLU A 74 -16.74 0.30 -18.31
CA GLU A 74 -17.66 -0.37 -19.26
C GLU A 74 -17.22 -1.81 -19.60
N ASN A 75 -16.04 -2.25 -19.16
CA ASN A 75 -15.47 -3.55 -19.53
C ASN A 75 -15.08 -4.37 -18.32
N ASN A 76 -15.17 -5.70 -18.47
CA ASN A 76 -14.87 -6.64 -17.40
C ASN A 76 -13.37 -6.99 -17.36
N LEU A 77 -12.86 -7.21 -16.16
CA LEU A 77 -11.49 -7.70 -15.93
C LEU A 77 -11.32 -9.10 -16.53
N SER A 78 -12.34 -9.96 -16.41
CA SER A 78 -12.30 -11.35 -16.89
C SER A 78 -12.03 -11.44 -18.39
N ASP A 79 -12.59 -10.52 -19.21
CA ASP A 79 -12.36 -10.50 -20.67
C ASP A 79 -10.91 -10.11 -21.01
N VAL A 80 -10.36 -9.16 -20.25
CA VAL A 80 -8.95 -8.75 -20.39
C VAL A 80 -8.03 -9.90 -20.02
N VAL A 81 -8.32 -10.61 -18.91
CA VAL A 81 -7.54 -11.77 -18.47
C VAL A 81 -7.60 -12.90 -19.50
N ALA A 82 -8.78 -13.22 -20.07
CA ALA A 82 -8.91 -14.23 -21.10
C ALA A 82 -8.07 -13.89 -22.33
N LYS A 83 -8.09 -12.64 -22.78
CA LYS A 83 -7.26 -12.16 -23.89
C LYS A 83 -5.77 -12.19 -23.55
N PHE A 84 -5.39 -11.85 -22.35
CA PHE A 84 -4.01 -11.95 -21.88
C PHE A 84 -3.52 -13.40 -21.90
N ARG A 85 -4.34 -14.33 -21.39
CA ARG A 85 -4.03 -15.77 -21.39
C ARG A 85 -3.92 -16.36 -22.80
N SER A 86 -4.74 -15.90 -23.75
CA SER A 86 -4.63 -16.35 -25.16
C SER A 86 -3.30 -15.94 -25.82
N ARG A 87 -2.51 -15.07 -25.18
CA ARG A 87 -1.18 -14.61 -25.62
C ARG A 87 -0.04 -15.16 -24.73
N ASP A 88 -0.24 -16.27 -24.07
CA ASP A 88 0.69 -16.89 -23.10
C ASP A 88 1.00 -16.00 -21.88
N GLY A 89 0.04 -15.14 -21.48
CA GLY A 89 0.19 -14.33 -20.28
C GLY A 89 0.30 -15.18 -19.01
N LYS A 90 1.25 -14.88 -18.12
CA LYS A 90 1.56 -15.68 -16.92
C LYS A 90 1.52 -14.93 -15.62
N PHE A 91 1.78 -13.62 -15.65
CA PHE A 91 1.90 -12.80 -14.47
C PHE A 91 1.03 -11.54 -14.58
N LEU A 92 -0.03 -11.49 -13.78
CA LEU A 92 -1.01 -10.42 -13.79
C LEU A 92 -0.86 -9.54 -12.53
N LEU A 93 -0.71 -8.24 -12.74
CA LEU A 93 -0.70 -7.23 -11.69
C LEU A 93 -1.99 -6.40 -11.80
N VAL A 94 -2.79 -6.41 -10.75
CA VAL A 94 -4.07 -5.66 -10.69
C VAL A 94 -3.97 -4.63 -9.58
N ASP A 95 -3.82 -3.37 -9.96
CA ASP A 95 -3.61 -2.27 -9.03
C ASP A 95 -4.92 -1.54 -8.71
N GLU A 96 -5.03 -1.01 -7.49
CA GLU A 96 -6.18 -0.23 -7.00
C GLU A 96 -7.53 -0.98 -7.13
N VAL A 97 -7.56 -2.30 -6.81
CA VAL A 97 -8.73 -3.18 -7.04
C VAL A 97 -10.03 -2.65 -6.43
N HIS A 98 -9.96 -1.86 -5.35
CA HIS A 98 -11.13 -1.27 -4.69
C HIS A 98 -11.90 -0.27 -5.58
N LYS A 99 -11.31 0.18 -6.69
CA LYS A 99 -11.99 1.03 -7.67
C LYS A 99 -12.94 0.25 -8.59
N TYR A 100 -12.88 -1.08 -8.58
CA TYR A 100 -13.68 -1.93 -9.44
C TYR A 100 -14.63 -2.83 -8.63
N PRO A 101 -15.96 -2.69 -8.77
CA PRO A 101 -16.92 -3.31 -7.85
C PRO A 101 -16.85 -4.83 -7.74
N ASN A 102 -16.58 -5.54 -8.84
CA ASN A 102 -16.59 -7.00 -8.90
C ASN A 102 -15.21 -7.66 -8.83
N TRP A 103 -14.20 -6.91 -8.44
CA TRP A 103 -12.79 -7.33 -8.49
C TRP A 103 -12.52 -8.68 -7.82
N ALA A 104 -13.03 -8.91 -6.62
CA ALA A 104 -12.75 -10.11 -5.84
C ALA A 104 -13.28 -11.38 -6.53
N ARG A 105 -14.51 -11.30 -7.06
CA ARG A 105 -15.15 -12.38 -7.80
C ARG A 105 -14.40 -12.70 -9.09
N GLU A 106 -14.00 -11.69 -9.83
CA GLU A 106 -13.31 -11.88 -11.10
C GLU A 106 -11.86 -12.36 -10.93
N ILE A 107 -11.14 -11.86 -9.91
CA ILE A 107 -9.82 -12.38 -9.54
C ILE A 107 -9.93 -13.84 -9.09
N LYS A 108 -10.93 -14.19 -8.26
CA LYS A 108 -11.17 -15.58 -7.85
C LYS A 108 -11.41 -16.49 -9.06
N ASN A 109 -12.32 -16.09 -9.96
CA ASN A 109 -12.61 -16.87 -11.15
C ASN A 109 -11.37 -17.05 -12.04
N SER A 110 -10.58 -16.00 -12.22
CA SER A 110 -9.32 -16.07 -12.97
C SER A 110 -8.31 -17.01 -12.31
N TYR A 111 -8.19 -16.95 -10.98
CA TYR A 111 -7.32 -17.83 -10.21
C TYR A 111 -7.75 -19.30 -10.29
N ASP A 112 -9.05 -19.58 -10.21
CA ASP A 112 -9.58 -20.94 -10.25
C ASP A 112 -9.51 -21.53 -11.66
N PHE A 113 -9.74 -20.71 -12.71
CA PHE A 113 -9.76 -21.16 -14.09
C PHE A 113 -8.38 -21.33 -14.72
N TYR A 114 -7.39 -20.51 -14.32
CA TYR A 114 -6.02 -20.55 -14.86
C TYR A 114 -5.00 -20.96 -13.79
N PRO A 115 -4.72 -22.29 -13.63
CA PRO A 115 -3.89 -22.80 -12.52
C PRO A 115 -2.43 -22.30 -12.54
N ASP A 116 -1.91 -21.92 -13.67
CA ASP A 116 -0.55 -21.40 -13.88
C ASP A 116 -0.46 -19.87 -13.90
N LEU A 117 -1.59 -19.17 -13.81
CA LEU A 117 -1.61 -17.71 -13.72
C LEU A 117 -1.26 -17.27 -12.30
N LYS A 118 -0.23 -16.43 -12.21
CA LYS A 118 0.14 -15.74 -10.98
C LYS A 118 -0.50 -14.35 -10.96
N ILE A 119 -1.14 -14.01 -9.85
CA ILE A 119 -1.87 -12.74 -9.70
C ILE A 119 -1.37 -12.01 -8.46
N ILE A 120 -0.98 -10.75 -8.61
CA ILE A 120 -0.76 -9.84 -7.50
C ILE A 120 -1.76 -8.70 -7.64
N PHE A 121 -2.46 -8.40 -6.55
CA PHE A 121 -3.39 -7.28 -6.53
C PHE A 121 -3.08 -6.32 -5.39
N THR A 122 -3.38 -5.03 -5.59
CA THR A 122 -3.20 -4.01 -4.55
C THR A 122 -4.51 -3.28 -4.26
N GLY A 123 -4.61 -2.77 -3.04
CA GLY A 123 -5.71 -1.90 -2.65
C GLY A 123 -5.29 -0.89 -1.60
N SER A 124 -5.92 0.29 -1.62
CA SER A 124 -5.63 1.37 -0.67
C SER A 124 -6.46 1.26 0.61
N SER A 125 -7.66 0.73 0.54
CA SER A 125 -8.58 0.65 1.67
C SER A 125 -8.64 -0.76 2.25
N ILE A 126 -8.34 -0.86 3.54
CA ILE A 126 -8.42 -2.13 4.27
C ILE A 126 -9.88 -2.59 4.38
N VAL A 127 -10.81 -1.65 4.43
CA VAL A 127 -12.20 -1.93 4.82
C VAL A 127 -13.01 -2.57 3.70
N ASP A 128 -12.86 -2.10 2.48
CA ASP A 128 -13.53 -2.70 1.32
C ASP A 128 -13.08 -4.12 1.06
N MET A 129 -11.83 -4.37 1.36
CA MET A 129 -11.24 -5.68 1.18
C MET A 129 -11.76 -6.71 2.18
N LEU A 130 -12.10 -6.30 3.38
CA LEU A 130 -12.61 -7.20 4.41
C LEU A 130 -13.99 -7.77 4.08
N ARG A 131 -14.81 -7.08 3.28
CA ARG A 131 -16.20 -7.51 2.98
C ARG A 131 -16.36 -8.32 1.69
N GLN A 132 -15.69 -7.94 0.64
CA GLN A 132 -15.70 -8.71 -0.61
C GLN A 132 -14.85 -9.98 -0.53
N ASP A 133 -14.29 -10.23 0.61
CA ASP A 133 -13.15 -11.07 0.90
C ASP A 133 -13.45 -12.52 1.21
N VAL A 134 -14.69 -12.84 1.54
CA VAL A 134 -15.07 -14.21 1.90
C VAL A 134 -14.65 -15.21 0.81
N ASP A 135 -14.69 -14.78 -0.45
CA ASP A 135 -14.34 -15.61 -1.60
C ASP A 135 -12.83 -15.80 -1.83
N LEU A 136 -11.98 -14.85 -1.39
CA LEU A 136 -10.53 -14.89 -1.58
C LEU A 136 -9.75 -15.36 -0.34
N SER A 137 -10.38 -15.39 0.84
CA SER A 137 -9.71 -15.64 2.13
C SER A 137 -8.91 -16.94 2.20
N ARG A 138 -9.29 -17.96 1.43
CA ARG A 138 -8.57 -19.26 1.37
C ARG A 138 -7.56 -19.35 0.23
N ARG A 139 -7.53 -18.37 -0.67
CA ARG A 139 -6.74 -18.39 -1.91
C ARG A 139 -5.60 -17.39 -1.90
N SER A 140 -5.82 -16.23 -1.28
CA SER A 140 -4.85 -15.15 -1.28
C SER A 140 -4.06 -15.07 0.03
N VAL A 141 -2.76 -14.85 -0.11
CA VAL A 141 -1.91 -14.42 1.01
C VAL A 141 -1.81 -12.90 0.98
N ARG A 142 -2.03 -12.26 2.14
CA ARG A 142 -2.04 -10.80 2.23
C ARG A 142 -0.89 -10.28 3.01
N TYR A 143 -0.31 -9.22 2.48
CA TYR A 143 0.75 -8.46 3.10
C TYR A 143 0.34 -7.00 3.23
N PHE A 144 0.74 -6.38 4.34
CA PHE A 144 0.51 -4.96 4.57
C PHE A 144 1.80 -4.18 4.35
N LEU A 145 1.75 -3.21 3.44
CA LEU A 145 2.83 -2.28 3.21
C LEU A 145 2.57 -1.01 4.01
N PHE A 146 3.26 -0.89 5.12
CA PHE A 146 3.29 0.34 5.91
C PHE A 146 4.13 1.40 5.22
N CYS A 147 4.07 2.63 5.70
CA CYS A 147 4.98 3.69 5.28
C CYS A 147 6.44 3.36 5.63
N LEU A 148 7.39 4.21 5.28
CA LEU A 148 8.80 3.96 5.53
C LEU A 148 9.09 3.84 7.03
N SER A 149 9.84 2.83 7.40
CA SER A 149 10.52 2.82 8.69
C SER A 149 11.66 3.85 8.72
N PHE A 150 12.13 4.24 9.90
CA PHE A 150 13.27 5.14 9.99
C PHE A 150 14.53 4.57 9.33
N ARG A 151 14.75 3.26 9.42
CA ARG A 151 15.83 2.57 8.72
C ARG A 151 15.71 2.72 7.19
N GLU A 152 14.52 2.49 6.62
CA GLU A 152 14.27 2.70 5.20
C GLU A 152 14.42 4.17 4.79
N TYR A 153 14.00 5.11 5.64
CA TYR A 153 14.22 6.53 5.40
C TYR A 153 15.71 6.88 5.29
N LEU A 154 16.54 6.34 6.18
CA LEU A 154 18.01 6.54 6.12
C LEU A 154 18.61 5.97 4.83
N GLN A 155 18.16 4.79 4.42
CA GLN A 155 18.56 4.17 3.14
C GLN A 155 18.08 5.02 1.94
N PHE A 156 16.83 5.45 1.96
CA PHE A 156 16.25 6.26 0.89
C PHE A 156 16.87 7.65 0.77
N THR A 157 17.37 8.22 1.85
CA THR A 157 18.12 9.49 1.84
C THR A 157 19.59 9.32 1.45
N GLY A 158 20.11 8.09 1.44
CA GLY A 158 21.51 7.78 1.21
C GLY A 158 22.40 8.08 2.43
N LEU A 159 21.83 8.31 3.60
CA LEU A 159 22.56 8.58 4.84
C LEU A 159 23.21 7.32 5.42
N ALA A 160 22.50 6.21 5.37
CA ALA A 160 23.02 4.92 5.81
C ALA A 160 22.17 3.78 5.20
N ASP A 161 22.81 2.63 5.04
CA ASP A 161 22.18 1.39 4.65
C ASP A 161 22.46 0.34 5.74
N PHE A 162 21.48 0.15 6.62
CA PHE A 162 21.54 -0.84 7.69
C PHE A 162 20.73 -2.06 7.34
N PRO A 163 21.23 -3.28 7.63
CA PRO A 163 20.49 -4.50 7.40
C PRO A 163 19.24 -4.59 8.28
N VAL A 164 18.29 -5.44 7.88
CA VAL A 164 17.21 -5.86 8.78
C VAL A 164 17.82 -6.78 9.83
N LEU A 165 17.58 -6.49 11.09
CA LEU A 165 18.09 -7.27 12.22
C LEU A 165 16.98 -8.18 12.73
N GLU A 166 17.34 -9.44 12.98
CA GLU A 166 16.45 -10.40 13.63
C GLU A 166 16.42 -10.18 15.13
N LEU A 167 15.32 -10.55 15.78
CA LEU A 167 15.18 -10.41 17.23
C LEU A 167 16.31 -11.13 18.00
N ASN A 168 16.70 -12.31 17.54
CA ASN A 168 17.77 -13.09 18.17
C ASN A 168 19.13 -12.37 18.12
N ASP A 169 19.43 -11.67 17.02
CA ASP A 169 20.68 -10.89 16.90
C ASP A 169 20.67 -9.72 17.86
N LEU A 170 19.53 -9.02 17.96
CA LEU A 170 19.36 -7.93 18.92
C LEU A 170 19.50 -8.40 20.38
N LEU A 171 18.94 -9.56 20.72
CA LEU A 171 19.02 -10.09 22.09
C LEU A 171 20.44 -10.51 22.47
N LYS A 172 21.24 -10.99 21.52
CA LYS A 172 22.61 -11.45 21.76
C LYS A 172 23.64 -10.32 21.75
N ASP A 173 23.56 -9.45 20.75
CA ASP A 173 24.64 -8.53 20.39
C ASP A 173 24.21 -7.06 20.36
N HIS A 174 23.10 -6.67 21.03
CA HIS A 174 22.54 -5.31 20.97
C HIS A 174 23.57 -4.20 21.27
N THR A 175 24.47 -4.41 22.22
CA THR A 175 25.50 -3.42 22.58
C THR A 175 26.47 -3.19 21.44
N LYS A 176 26.97 -4.26 20.81
CA LYS A 176 27.89 -4.17 19.67
C LYS A 176 27.19 -3.52 18.48
N ILE A 177 25.99 -3.95 18.17
CA ILE A 177 25.16 -3.40 17.07
C ILE A 177 24.90 -1.90 17.29
N SER A 178 24.57 -1.50 18.50
CA SER A 178 24.33 -0.09 18.86
C SER A 178 25.58 0.76 18.69
N LEU A 179 26.75 0.28 19.09
CA LEU A 179 28.02 0.96 18.90
C LEU A 179 28.35 1.09 17.42
N ASP A 180 28.26 0.01 16.64
CA ASP A 180 28.52 0.00 15.20
C ASP A 180 27.60 0.99 14.43
N ILE A 181 26.33 1.12 14.85
CA ILE A 181 25.41 2.10 14.27
C ILE A 181 25.83 3.52 14.66
N SER A 182 26.16 3.75 15.94
CA SER A 182 26.48 5.08 16.47
C SER A 182 27.79 5.62 15.91
N ASP A 183 28.73 4.75 15.56
CA ASP A 183 30.00 5.12 14.92
C ASP A 183 29.79 5.55 13.44
N LYS A 184 28.82 4.93 12.76
CA LYS A 184 28.50 5.25 11.35
C LYS A 184 27.58 6.46 11.20
N LEU A 185 26.68 6.65 12.11
CA LEU A 185 25.64 7.68 12.04
C LEU A 185 25.19 8.06 13.46
N LYS A 186 24.82 9.33 13.63
CA LYS A 186 24.10 9.80 14.82
C LYS A 186 22.60 9.82 14.55
N PRO A 187 21.86 8.72 14.81
CA PRO A 187 20.50 8.55 14.32
C PRO A 187 19.54 9.65 14.76
N LEU A 188 19.69 10.12 16.01
CA LEU A 188 18.79 11.13 16.60
C LEU A 188 18.83 12.48 15.87
N LEU A 189 19.93 12.82 15.21
CA LEU A 189 20.04 14.05 14.41
C LEU A 189 19.09 14.03 13.19
N HIS A 190 18.80 12.85 12.66
CA HIS A 190 17.97 12.66 11.46
C HIS A 190 16.54 12.25 11.80
N PHE A 191 16.28 11.90 13.05
CA PHE A 191 14.96 11.39 13.46
C PHE A 191 13.87 12.46 13.38
N ASN A 192 14.19 13.71 13.71
CA ASN A 192 13.24 14.81 13.58
C ASN A 192 12.83 15.08 12.14
N ASP A 193 13.76 14.94 11.20
CA ASP A 193 13.47 15.11 9.77
C ASP A 193 12.60 13.96 9.26
N TYR A 194 12.87 12.72 9.72
CA TYR A 194 12.02 11.58 9.45
C TYR A 194 10.58 11.80 9.94
N LEU A 195 10.41 12.28 11.18
CA LEU A 195 9.07 12.56 11.73
C LEU A 195 8.31 13.63 10.95
N LYS A 196 9.00 14.64 10.44
CA LYS A 196 8.39 15.73 9.67
C LYS A 196 8.01 15.34 8.25
N GLN A 197 8.84 14.54 7.57
CA GLN A 197 8.74 14.35 6.12
C GLN A 197 9.19 12.98 5.62
N GLY A 198 9.71 12.11 6.47
CA GLY A 198 10.32 10.84 6.07
C GLY A 198 9.37 9.65 6.02
N TYR A 199 8.13 9.80 6.46
CA TYR A 199 7.21 8.67 6.63
C TYR A 199 6.69 8.11 5.30
N TYR A 200 6.40 8.95 4.30
CA TYR A 200 5.94 8.54 2.97
C TYR A 200 7.05 8.61 1.91
N PRO A 201 7.21 7.59 1.05
CA PRO A 201 8.30 7.54 0.05
C PRO A 201 8.31 8.70 -0.94
N PHE A 202 7.18 9.35 -1.19
CA PHE A 202 7.08 10.47 -2.13
C PHE A 202 7.81 11.76 -1.65
N PHE A 203 8.36 11.78 -0.43
CA PHE A 203 9.27 12.87 -0.02
C PHE A 203 10.47 13.01 -0.95
N LYS A 204 10.89 11.91 -1.59
CA LYS A 204 11.98 11.86 -2.57
C LYS A 204 11.68 12.61 -3.86
N GLU A 205 10.42 12.83 -4.19
CA GLU A 205 10.06 13.54 -5.41
C GLU A 205 10.28 15.05 -5.25
N ASN A 206 9.76 15.63 -4.18
CA ASN A 206 9.99 17.03 -3.83
C ASN A 206 9.61 17.29 -2.37
N ILE A 207 10.61 17.59 -1.55
CA ILE A 207 10.47 17.81 -0.13
C ILE A 207 9.68 19.09 0.20
N GLN A 208 9.77 20.11 -0.66
CA GLN A 208 9.08 21.39 -0.44
C GLN A 208 7.56 21.24 -0.61
N THR A 209 7.12 20.38 -1.51
CA THR A 209 5.70 20.11 -1.76
C THR A 209 5.16 18.93 -0.94
N TYR A 210 5.99 18.28 -0.13
CA TYR A 210 5.59 17.13 0.67
C TYR A 210 4.39 17.40 1.60
N PRO A 211 4.33 18.50 2.39
CA PRO A 211 3.18 18.77 3.26
C PRO A 211 1.88 18.94 2.47
N LEU A 212 1.93 19.60 1.33
CA LEU A 212 0.77 19.79 0.45
C LEU A 212 0.26 18.47 -0.11
N ARG A 213 1.18 17.61 -0.58
CA ARG A 213 0.83 16.27 -1.07
C ARG A 213 0.25 15.38 0.04
N LEU A 214 0.83 15.46 1.25
CA LEU A 214 0.31 14.73 2.40
C LEU A 214 -1.13 15.14 2.71
N GLN A 215 -1.40 16.45 2.74
CA GLN A 215 -2.75 16.97 2.92
C GLN A 215 -3.72 16.49 1.84
N GLN A 216 -3.30 16.50 0.57
CA GLN A 216 -4.10 15.98 -0.54
C GLN A 216 -4.42 14.49 -0.37
N ILE A 217 -3.44 13.68 0.03
CA ILE A 217 -3.66 12.25 0.27
C ILE A 217 -4.64 12.02 1.42
N VAL A 218 -4.50 12.76 2.53
CA VAL A 218 -5.43 12.68 3.66
C VAL A 218 -6.84 13.07 3.23
N ASN A 219 -6.99 14.18 2.50
CA ASN A 219 -8.29 14.62 2.00
C ASN A 219 -8.92 13.56 1.08
N MET A 220 -8.16 13.04 0.11
CA MET A 220 -8.64 12.00 -0.81
C MET A 220 -9.04 10.72 -0.07
N SER A 221 -8.27 10.29 0.94
CA SER A 221 -8.61 9.10 1.72
C SER A 221 -9.89 9.30 2.52
N ILE A 222 -10.10 10.48 3.11
CA ILE A 222 -11.30 10.75 3.90
C ILE A 222 -12.53 10.99 3.00
N GLU A 223 -12.37 11.75 1.92
CA GLU A 223 -13.50 12.14 1.07
C GLU A 223 -13.92 11.04 0.09
N ASN A 224 -12.95 10.24 -0.40
CA ASN A 224 -13.22 9.24 -1.42
C ASN A 224 -13.17 7.81 -0.88
N ASP A 225 -12.11 7.44 -0.12
CA ASP A 225 -11.92 6.04 0.24
C ASP A 225 -12.88 5.62 1.37
N LEU A 226 -13.19 6.51 2.33
CA LEU A 226 -14.12 6.19 3.42
C LEU A 226 -15.58 6.02 2.96
N GLN A 227 -15.95 6.55 1.81
CA GLN A 227 -17.31 6.38 1.26
C GLN A 227 -17.64 4.92 0.91
N PHE A 228 -16.62 4.10 0.66
CA PHE A 228 -16.79 2.66 0.40
C PHE A 228 -17.00 1.83 1.67
N ILE A 229 -16.86 2.44 2.86
CA ILE A 229 -17.13 1.75 4.13
C ILE A 229 -18.63 1.65 4.32
N GLU A 230 -19.17 0.42 4.41
CA GLU A 230 -20.59 0.22 4.71
C GLU A 230 -20.96 0.79 6.08
N GLY A 231 -22.01 1.62 6.10
CA GLY A 231 -22.44 2.33 7.30
C GLY A 231 -21.66 3.62 7.58
N PHE A 232 -20.74 4.01 6.69
CA PHE A 232 -20.13 5.34 6.76
C PHE A 232 -21.15 6.40 6.30
N ASP A 233 -21.40 7.39 7.16
CA ASP A 233 -22.23 8.53 6.83
C ASP A 233 -21.32 9.68 6.31
N PRO A 234 -21.44 10.10 5.03
CA PRO A 234 -20.67 11.20 4.47
C PRO A 234 -20.79 12.51 5.26
N GLN A 235 -21.89 12.72 5.99
CA GLN A 235 -22.05 13.90 6.87
C GLN A 235 -21.02 13.91 8.01
N ASN A 236 -20.44 12.77 8.35
CA ASN A 236 -19.41 12.66 9.38
C ASN A 236 -17.98 12.96 8.88
N THR A 237 -17.77 13.18 7.58
CA THR A 237 -16.44 13.52 7.01
C THR A 237 -15.78 14.66 7.78
N ARG A 238 -16.51 15.74 8.08
CA ARG A 238 -15.99 16.87 8.86
C ARG A 238 -15.56 16.48 10.27
N LYS A 239 -16.27 15.53 10.89
CA LYS A 239 -15.95 15.04 12.24
C LYS A 239 -14.68 14.20 12.26
N ILE A 240 -14.40 13.48 11.17
CA ILE A 240 -13.14 12.73 11.02
C ILE A 240 -11.95 13.69 10.87
N PHE A 241 -12.08 14.76 10.08
CA PHE A 241 -11.05 15.80 10.02
C PHE A 241 -10.80 16.42 11.40
N GLN A 242 -11.87 16.70 12.15
CA GLN A 242 -11.78 17.20 13.51
C GLN A 242 -11.04 16.22 14.44
N LEU A 243 -11.36 14.92 14.34
CA LEU A 243 -10.69 13.87 15.09
C LEU A 243 -9.20 13.82 14.76
N LEU A 244 -8.83 13.79 13.48
CA LEU A 244 -7.43 13.80 13.05
C LEU A 244 -6.68 15.04 13.56
N PHE A 245 -7.29 16.20 13.49
CA PHE A 245 -6.69 17.43 14.03
C PHE A 245 -6.44 17.30 15.53
N ILE A 246 -7.42 16.83 16.31
CA ILE A 246 -7.25 16.63 17.76
C ILE A 246 -6.13 15.64 18.06
N LEU A 247 -6.07 14.54 17.30
CA LEU A 247 -5.02 13.55 17.43
C LEU A 247 -3.65 14.16 17.14
N SER A 248 -3.50 14.89 16.03
CA SER A 248 -2.22 15.44 15.59
C SER A 248 -1.61 16.46 16.57
N VAL A 249 -2.46 17.26 17.21
CA VAL A 249 -2.01 18.31 18.15
C VAL A 249 -1.65 17.75 19.53
N ASN A 250 -2.19 16.60 19.90
CA ASN A 250 -2.02 16.04 21.24
C ASN A 250 -1.10 14.83 21.33
N VAL A 251 -0.39 14.46 20.27
CA VAL A 251 0.56 13.32 20.27
C VAL A 251 1.83 13.69 21.06
N PRO A 252 2.33 12.76 21.92
CA PRO A 252 1.73 11.49 22.34
C PRO A 252 0.72 11.66 23.46
N PHE A 253 -0.48 11.06 23.33
CA PHE A 253 -1.47 11.05 24.41
C PHE A 253 -2.29 9.76 24.45
N LYS A 254 -2.88 9.48 25.60
CA LYS A 254 -3.82 8.38 25.77
C LYS A 254 -5.24 8.91 25.58
N PRO A 255 -5.95 8.53 24.50
CA PRO A 255 -7.26 9.06 24.21
C PRO A 255 -8.30 8.66 25.26
N ASN A 256 -9.04 9.64 25.78
CA ASN A 256 -10.24 9.40 26.56
C ASN A 256 -11.45 9.38 25.62
N ILE A 257 -11.99 8.20 25.37
CA ILE A 257 -13.07 8.00 24.38
C ILE A 257 -14.31 8.81 24.70
N SER A 258 -14.71 8.90 25.98
CA SER A 258 -15.90 9.65 26.39
C SER A 258 -15.72 11.15 26.08
N HIS A 259 -14.61 11.73 26.52
CA HIS A 259 -14.31 13.13 26.29
C HIS A 259 -14.14 13.48 24.80
N LEU A 260 -13.49 12.59 24.01
CA LEU A 260 -13.36 12.78 22.56
C LEU A 260 -14.71 12.72 21.84
N SER A 261 -15.56 11.74 22.19
CA SER A 261 -16.88 11.61 21.58
C SER A 261 -17.77 12.83 21.84
N GLU A 262 -17.74 13.37 23.05
CA GLU A 262 -18.45 14.59 23.44
C GLU A 262 -17.89 15.82 22.67
N LYS A 263 -16.57 15.97 22.63
CA LYS A 263 -15.89 17.09 21.94
C LYS A 263 -16.16 17.12 20.44
N ILE A 264 -16.28 15.95 19.79
CA ILE A 264 -16.53 15.81 18.35
C ILE A 264 -18.03 15.78 18.03
N GLY A 265 -18.87 15.52 19.04
CA GLY A 265 -20.32 15.42 18.87
C GLY A 265 -20.77 14.15 18.11
N ILE A 266 -20.16 12.99 18.44
CA ILE A 266 -20.52 11.67 17.92
C ILE A 266 -20.71 10.69 19.06
N SER A 267 -21.38 9.55 18.78
CA SER A 267 -21.54 8.50 19.77
C SER A 267 -20.17 7.83 20.07
N ARG A 268 -20.02 7.28 21.28
CA ARG A 268 -18.82 6.50 21.65
C ARG A 268 -18.57 5.33 20.69
N ASN A 269 -19.63 4.67 20.26
CA ASN A 269 -19.52 3.55 19.33
C ASN A 269 -19.04 4.00 17.95
N THR A 270 -19.56 5.12 17.44
CA THR A 270 -19.10 5.72 16.18
C THR A 270 -17.63 6.14 16.28
N LEU A 271 -17.22 6.75 17.40
CA LEU A 271 -15.83 7.12 17.61
C LEU A 271 -14.91 5.89 17.61
N LEU A 272 -15.30 4.82 18.30
CA LEU A 272 -14.54 3.57 18.31
C LEU A 272 -14.40 2.97 16.90
N GLN A 273 -15.44 3.02 16.08
CA GLN A 273 -15.38 2.59 14.68
C GLN A 273 -14.39 3.42 13.84
N TYR A 274 -14.22 4.71 14.16
CA TYR A 274 -13.27 5.57 13.45
C TYR A 274 -11.82 5.40 13.94
N LEU A 275 -11.60 4.87 15.13
CA LEU A 275 -10.27 4.64 15.70
C LEU A 275 -9.72 3.24 15.40
N HIS A 276 -10.59 2.30 15.00
CA HIS A 276 -10.26 0.93 14.63
C HIS A 276 -10.31 0.72 13.12
#